data_40fe7f95e1a24f6b633779410a54710c
#
_entry.id   40fe7f95e1a24f6b633779410a54710c
#
_cell.length_a   1.000
_cell.length_b   1.000
_cell.length_c   1.000
_cell.angle_alpha   90.00
_cell.angle_beta   90.00
_cell.angle_gamma   90.00
#
_symmetry.space_group_name_H-M   'P 1'
#
loop_
_entity.id
_entity.type
_entity.pdbx_description
1 polymer ?
#
loop_
_entity_poly.entity_id
_entity_poly.type
_entity_poly.pdbx_seq_one_letter_code
_entity_poly.pdbx_strand_id
1 'polypeptide(L)'
;MGLLNEWLDYLEQWVGRGAYVYGAQGQRANEVGNVKAWIERKSKSRETAKRAWSFYQQLTEELEPSEVRFFDCSGFAMWFFQDLKRVTKSDASANGLWRGCTALKKSALKPGDFTFIDTDGRKTHVGYVARNGQVVEARASGYGVEMLPLNARPWTHFGRSKWLKSEIESEAPLPDVPADAKRTVEEWQKILLLWDPNCLPTFGADGKYGDETDAALRAMIEDAEAFRQANGR
;
A
#
# COMPACT_ATOMS: atom_id res chain seq x y z
N MET A 1 17.06 -0.87 10.86
CA MET A 1 15.80 -0.30 10.31
C MET A 1 14.66 -0.76 11.21
N GLY A 2 13.70 0.11 11.60
CA GLY A 2 12.58 -0.29 12.47
C GLY A 2 11.56 -1.14 11.71
N LEU A 3 10.74 -1.90 12.45
CA LEU A 3 9.73 -2.80 11.89
C LEU A 3 8.71 -2.03 11.01
N LEU A 4 8.36 -0.80 11.39
CA LEU A 4 7.47 0.07 10.62
C LEU A 4 8.05 0.38 9.23
N ASN A 5 9.30 0.81 9.16
CA ASN A 5 9.93 1.11 7.87
C ASN A 5 10.04 -0.13 6.97
N GLU A 6 10.40 -1.28 7.54
CA GLU A 6 10.42 -2.55 6.80
C GLU A 6 9.03 -2.97 6.33
N TRP A 7 7.97 -2.68 7.13
CA TRP A 7 6.59 -2.90 6.73
C TRP A 7 6.19 -2.02 5.55
N LEU A 8 6.52 -0.73 5.60
CA LEU A 8 6.21 0.22 4.54
C LEU A 8 6.94 -0.12 3.23
N ASP A 9 8.23 -0.49 3.31
CA ASP A 9 8.97 -0.99 2.14
C ASP A 9 8.34 -2.25 1.56
N TYR A 10 7.92 -3.17 2.43
CA TYR A 10 7.23 -4.39 2.03
C TYR A 10 5.91 -4.12 1.32
N LEU A 11 5.10 -3.17 1.80
CA LEU A 11 3.84 -2.80 1.16
C LEU A 11 4.09 -2.34 -0.29
N GLU A 12 5.02 -1.42 -0.47
CA GLU A 12 5.32 -0.79 -1.76
C GLU A 12 5.97 -1.78 -2.75
N GLN A 13 6.83 -2.67 -2.26
CA GLN A 13 7.52 -3.69 -3.06
C GLN A 13 6.58 -4.61 -3.85
N TRP A 14 5.41 -4.92 -3.31
CA TRP A 14 4.50 -5.91 -3.91
C TRP A 14 3.43 -5.29 -4.80
N VAL A 15 3.33 -3.98 -4.89
CA VAL A 15 2.41 -3.31 -5.81
C VAL A 15 2.78 -3.70 -7.26
N GLY A 16 1.80 -4.22 -7.99
CA GLY A 16 1.99 -4.72 -9.35
C GLY A 16 2.74 -6.05 -9.48
N ARG A 17 3.14 -6.70 -8.35
CA ARG A 17 3.88 -7.98 -8.34
C ARG A 17 3.17 -9.09 -7.59
N GLY A 18 2.15 -8.77 -6.82
CA GLY A 18 1.35 -9.73 -6.06
C GLY A 18 0.05 -10.06 -6.77
N ALA A 19 -0.26 -11.36 -6.94
CA ALA A 19 -1.54 -11.80 -7.44
C ALA A 19 -2.47 -12.21 -6.29
N TYR A 20 -3.78 -11.90 -6.41
CA TYR A 20 -4.74 -12.29 -5.38
C TYR A 20 -5.23 -13.72 -5.60
N VAL A 21 -5.06 -14.55 -4.58
CA VAL A 21 -5.68 -15.88 -4.48
C VAL A 21 -6.22 -16.07 -3.06
N TYR A 22 -7.48 -16.48 -2.92
CA TYR A 22 -8.11 -16.66 -1.62
C TYR A 22 -7.35 -17.64 -0.73
N GLY A 23 -7.06 -17.26 0.51
CA GLY A 23 -6.30 -18.05 1.47
C GLY A 23 -4.83 -18.24 1.09
N ALA A 24 -4.28 -17.40 0.23
CA ALA A 24 -2.85 -17.37 -0.05
C ALA A 24 -2.13 -16.44 0.92
N GLN A 25 -0.92 -16.85 1.33
CA GLN A 25 -0.08 -16.17 2.31
C GLN A 25 1.38 -16.22 1.83
N GLY A 26 1.69 -15.50 0.73
CA GLY A 26 3.03 -15.29 0.23
C GLY A 26 3.68 -16.45 -0.54
N GLN A 27 2.93 -17.48 -0.95
CA GLN A 27 3.49 -18.54 -1.78
C GLN A 27 3.97 -17.98 -3.12
N ARG A 28 5.15 -18.40 -3.57
CA ARG A 28 5.66 -18.04 -4.89
C ARG A 28 5.03 -18.89 -5.97
N ALA A 29 4.87 -18.31 -7.16
CA ALA A 29 4.26 -19.04 -8.27
C ALA A 29 5.08 -20.27 -8.68
N ASN A 30 6.41 -20.20 -8.65
CA ASN A 30 7.28 -21.33 -8.97
C ASN A 30 7.34 -22.42 -7.87
N GLU A 31 6.78 -22.16 -6.67
CA GLU A 31 6.78 -23.09 -5.53
C GLU A 31 5.48 -23.91 -5.43
N VAL A 32 4.39 -23.49 -6.10
CA VAL A 32 3.07 -24.12 -5.95
C VAL A 32 2.78 -25.24 -6.97
N GLY A 33 3.75 -25.58 -7.79
CA GLY A 33 3.63 -26.60 -8.84
C GLY A 33 2.77 -26.11 -10.01
N ASN A 34 1.70 -26.83 -10.35
CA ASN A 34 0.76 -26.37 -11.38
C ASN A 34 -0.07 -25.20 -10.85
N VAL A 35 0.35 -23.98 -11.21
CA VAL A 35 -0.25 -22.72 -10.75
C VAL A 35 -1.75 -22.66 -11.03
N LYS A 36 -2.18 -23.03 -12.24
CA LYS A 36 -3.60 -23.00 -12.61
C LYS A 36 -4.44 -23.89 -11.72
N ALA A 37 -4.02 -25.14 -11.56
CA ALA A 37 -4.73 -26.11 -10.71
C ALA A 37 -4.70 -25.68 -9.23
N TRP A 38 -3.62 -25.03 -8.78
CA TRP A 38 -3.52 -24.50 -7.42
C TRP A 38 -4.49 -23.33 -7.20
N ILE A 39 -4.59 -22.39 -8.15
CA ILE A 39 -5.56 -21.29 -8.13
C ILE A 39 -6.99 -21.83 -8.10
N GLU A 40 -7.30 -22.81 -8.96
CA GLU A 40 -8.64 -23.42 -9.04
C GLU A 40 -9.06 -24.06 -7.70
N ARG A 41 -8.16 -24.79 -7.04
CA ARG A 41 -8.44 -25.42 -5.72
C ARG A 41 -8.71 -24.40 -4.62
N LYS A 42 -8.06 -23.24 -4.66
CA LYS A 42 -8.21 -22.19 -3.64
C LYS A 42 -9.37 -21.25 -3.90
N SER A 43 -9.80 -21.13 -5.12
CA SER A 43 -10.84 -20.17 -5.51
C SER A 43 -12.22 -20.59 -5.07
N LYS A 44 -13.07 -19.62 -4.67
CA LYS A 44 -14.45 -19.86 -4.22
C LYS A 44 -15.40 -20.22 -5.36
N SER A 45 -15.05 -19.91 -6.60
CA SER A 45 -15.85 -20.21 -7.79
C SER A 45 -14.97 -20.30 -9.03
N ARG A 46 -15.51 -20.91 -10.10
CA ARG A 46 -14.82 -20.95 -11.41
C ARG A 46 -14.52 -19.55 -11.96
N GLU A 47 -15.41 -18.61 -11.72
CA GLU A 47 -15.25 -17.23 -12.19
C GLU A 47 -14.12 -16.51 -11.46
N THR A 48 -13.99 -16.66 -10.14
CA THR A 48 -12.88 -16.11 -9.39
C THR A 48 -11.55 -16.78 -9.77
N ALA A 49 -11.57 -18.10 -10.03
CA ALA A 49 -10.40 -18.82 -10.53
C ALA A 49 -9.93 -18.30 -11.89
N LYS A 50 -10.87 -18.11 -12.82
CA LYS A 50 -10.57 -17.58 -14.17
C LYS A 50 -9.94 -16.18 -14.09
N ARG A 51 -10.52 -15.27 -13.28
CA ARG A 51 -9.95 -13.91 -13.09
C ARG A 51 -8.55 -13.95 -12.47
N ALA A 52 -8.34 -14.75 -11.43
CA ALA A 52 -7.02 -14.89 -10.80
C ALA A 52 -5.99 -15.48 -11.75
N TRP A 53 -6.37 -16.47 -12.57
CA TRP A 53 -5.51 -17.06 -13.58
C TRP A 53 -5.14 -16.05 -14.68
N SER A 54 -6.14 -15.35 -15.24
CA SER A 54 -5.87 -14.31 -16.27
C SER A 54 -4.96 -13.22 -15.74
N PHE A 55 -5.16 -12.77 -14.50
CA PHE A 55 -4.30 -11.76 -13.88
C PHE A 55 -2.87 -12.28 -13.67
N TYR A 56 -2.72 -13.53 -13.21
CA TYR A 56 -1.39 -14.16 -13.11
C TYR A 56 -0.69 -14.23 -14.46
N GLN A 57 -1.41 -14.59 -15.54
CA GLN A 57 -0.86 -14.61 -16.88
C GLN A 57 -0.36 -13.22 -17.33
N GLN A 58 -1.14 -12.16 -17.07
CA GLN A 58 -0.72 -10.77 -17.34
C GLN A 58 0.55 -10.40 -16.59
N LEU A 59 0.65 -10.74 -15.30
CA LEU A 59 1.87 -10.47 -14.52
C LEU A 59 3.08 -11.19 -15.11
N THR A 60 2.91 -12.42 -15.61
CA THR A 60 4.01 -13.22 -16.17
C THR A 60 4.33 -12.90 -17.62
N GLU A 61 3.70 -11.93 -18.24
CA GLU A 61 4.18 -11.30 -19.47
C GLU A 61 5.44 -10.45 -19.23
N GLU A 62 5.58 -9.89 -18.03
CA GLU A 62 6.69 -8.97 -17.67
C GLU A 62 7.56 -9.50 -16.52
N LEU A 63 7.06 -10.42 -15.70
CA LEU A 63 7.73 -10.94 -14.50
C LEU A 63 7.99 -12.45 -14.63
N GLU A 64 9.12 -12.88 -14.11
CA GLU A 64 9.36 -14.32 -13.96
C GLU A 64 8.45 -14.92 -12.88
N PRO A 65 8.01 -16.19 -12.99
CA PRO A 65 7.19 -16.83 -11.98
C PRO A 65 7.77 -16.80 -10.55
N SER A 66 9.09 -16.74 -10.43
CA SER A 66 9.79 -16.60 -9.15
C SER A 66 9.64 -15.23 -8.50
N GLU A 67 9.27 -14.21 -9.27
CA GLU A 67 9.04 -12.84 -8.80
C GLU A 67 7.58 -12.62 -8.37
N VAL A 68 6.64 -13.45 -8.81
CA VAL A 68 5.22 -13.35 -8.48
C VAL A 68 4.90 -14.11 -7.20
N ARG A 69 4.21 -13.43 -6.26
CA ARG A 69 3.64 -14.06 -5.05
C ARG A 69 2.14 -13.97 -5.02
N PHE A 70 1.53 -14.94 -4.34
CA PHE A 70 0.10 -15.00 -4.13
C PHE A 70 -0.26 -14.57 -2.71
N PHE A 71 -1.27 -13.71 -2.60
CA PHE A 71 -1.79 -13.21 -1.33
C PHE A 71 -3.32 -13.17 -1.36
N ASP A 72 -3.97 -13.35 -0.21
CA ASP A 72 -5.25 -12.73 0.04
C ASP A 72 -5.06 -11.45 0.89
N CYS A 73 -6.16 -10.74 1.19
CA CYS A 73 -6.07 -9.46 1.87
C CYS A 73 -5.37 -9.53 3.24
N SER A 74 -5.65 -10.52 4.04
CA SER A 74 -5.03 -10.76 5.36
C SER A 74 -3.70 -11.50 5.26
N GLY A 75 -3.60 -12.47 4.35
CA GLY A 75 -2.37 -13.22 4.10
C GLY A 75 -1.21 -12.34 3.64
N PHE A 76 -1.50 -11.19 3.04
CA PHE A 76 -0.51 -10.17 2.71
C PHE A 76 0.21 -9.65 3.96
N ALA A 77 -0.52 -9.27 5.00
CA ALA A 77 0.09 -8.87 6.26
C ALA A 77 0.67 -10.06 7.03
N MET A 78 -0.03 -11.20 7.03
CA MET A 78 0.40 -12.34 7.81
C MET A 78 1.72 -12.93 7.33
N TRP A 79 1.96 -12.94 6.01
CA TRP A 79 3.27 -13.35 5.49
C TRP A 79 4.40 -12.45 6.01
N PHE A 80 4.18 -11.13 6.10
CA PHE A 80 5.18 -10.24 6.69
C PHE A 80 5.36 -10.48 8.19
N PHE A 81 4.28 -10.38 8.97
CA PHE A 81 4.38 -10.41 10.43
C PHE A 81 4.64 -11.81 11.01
N GLN A 82 4.16 -12.87 10.36
CA GLN A 82 4.32 -14.24 10.83
C GLN A 82 5.55 -14.91 10.23
N ASP A 83 5.69 -14.89 8.89
CA ASP A 83 6.69 -15.69 8.20
C ASP A 83 8.04 -14.96 8.08
N LEU A 84 8.03 -13.66 7.71
CA LEU A 84 9.28 -12.90 7.55
C LEU A 84 9.83 -12.36 8.85
N LYS A 85 9.00 -11.72 9.68
CA LYS A 85 9.45 -11.01 10.89
C LYS A 85 9.23 -11.80 12.16
N ARG A 86 8.40 -12.84 12.13
CA ARG A 86 8.12 -13.76 13.25
C ARG A 86 7.65 -13.04 14.53
N VAL A 87 6.94 -11.90 14.36
CA VAL A 87 6.37 -11.14 15.48
C VAL A 87 5.12 -11.80 16.06
N THR A 88 4.54 -12.74 15.32
CA THR A 88 3.42 -13.57 15.77
C THR A 88 3.59 -15.01 15.27
N LYS A 89 3.01 -15.96 16.03
CA LYS A 89 2.94 -17.37 15.62
C LYS A 89 1.56 -17.78 15.13
N SER A 90 0.56 -16.91 15.31
CA SER A 90 -0.84 -17.20 14.99
C SER A 90 -1.24 -16.48 13.72
N ASP A 91 -1.85 -17.22 12.79
CA ASP A 91 -2.50 -16.66 11.61
C ASP A 91 -3.74 -15.84 11.98
N ALA A 92 -4.09 -14.86 11.15
CA ALA A 92 -5.23 -14.00 11.36
C ALA A 92 -5.93 -13.60 10.06
N SER A 93 -7.24 -13.81 10.00
CA SER A 93 -8.09 -13.19 8.97
C SER A 93 -8.20 -11.67 9.15
N ALA A 94 -8.79 -10.95 8.20
CA ALA A 94 -9.05 -9.51 8.33
C ALA A 94 -9.78 -9.17 9.66
N ASN A 95 -10.76 -9.98 10.05
CA ASN A 95 -11.44 -9.81 11.34
C ASN A 95 -10.55 -10.15 12.55
N GLY A 96 -9.59 -11.06 12.40
CA GLY A 96 -8.57 -11.36 13.41
C GLY A 96 -7.58 -10.22 13.55
N LEU A 97 -7.11 -9.63 12.45
CA LEU A 97 -6.24 -8.46 12.44
C LEU A 97 -6.91 -7.26 13.12
N TRP A 98 -8.21 -7.03 12.85
CA TRP A 98 -8.98 -5.98 13.53
C TRP A 98 -8.96 -6.11 15.05
N ARG A 99 -9.12 -7.33 15.59
CA ARG A 99 -9.05 -7.57 17.05
C ARG A 99 -7.69 -7.25 17.65
N GLY A 100 -6.63 -7.24 16.84
CA GLY A 100 -5.28 -6.87 17.23
C GLY A 100 -4.96 -5.38 17.04
N CYS A 101 -5.94 -4.57 16.65
CA CYS A 101 -5.78 -3.14 16.43
C CYS A 101 -6.42 -2.30 17.54
N THR A 102 -5.82 -1.15 17.82
CA THR A 102 -6.50 -0.03 18.51
C THR A 102 -7.32 0.71 17.46
N ALA A 103 -8.63 0.85 17.68
CA ALA A 103 -9.53 1.57 16.78
C ALA A 103 -9.15 3.06 16.66
N LEU A 104 -9.22 3.60 15.45
CA LEU A 104 -8.89 4.99 15.13
C LEU A 104 -10.05 5.69 14.42
N LYS A 105 -10.06 7.03 14.50
CA LYS A 105 -10.81 7.87 13.55
C LYS A 105 -10.03 7.94 12.23
N LYS A 106 -10.72 8.13 11.10
CA LYS A 106 -10.08 8.29 9.78
C LYS A 106 -9.02 9.40 9.77
N SER A 107 -9.29 10.51 10.49
CA SER A 107 -8.36 11.65 10.60
C SER A 107 -7.07 11.37 11.39
N ALA A 108 -7.02 10.26 12.13
CA ALA A 108 -5.86 9.87 12.94
C ALA A 108 -4.97 8.82 12.24
N LEU A 109 -5.27 8.49 10.98
CA LEU A 109 -4.49 7.55 10.20
C LEU A 109 -3.07 8.07 9.96
N LYS A 110 -2.12 7.17 10.10
CA LYS A 110 -0.71 7.36 9.79
C LYS A 110 -0.20 6.21 8.89
N PRO A 111 0.91 6.37 8.19
CA PRO A 111 1.57 5.26 7.50
C PRO A 111 1.74 4.05 8.42
N GLY A 112 1.44 2.86 7.90
CA GLY A 112 1.47 1.60 8.65
C GLY A 112 0.15 1.22 9.33
N ASP A 113 -0.82 2.12 9.47
CA ASP A 113 -2.16 1.81 10.00
C ASP A 113 -2.96 0.94 9.02
N PHE A 114 -3.96 0.23 9.53
CA PHE A 114 -4.79 -0.70 8.79
C PHE A 114 -6.17 -0.10 8.54
N THR A 115 -6.73 -0.38 7.36
CA THR A 115 -8.09 0.00 6.96
C THR A 115 -8.92 -1.24 6.71
N PHE A 116 -10.20 -1.21 7.06
CA PHE A 116 -11.06 -2.40 6.96
C PHE A 116 -12.39 -2.07 6.31
N ILE A 117 -12.93 -3.05 5.58
CA ILE A 117 -14.32 -3.05 5.13
C ILE A 117 -15.11 -3.98 6.05
N ASP A 118 -16.17 -3.46 6.64
CA ASP A 118 -17.11 -4.22 7.45
C ASP A 118 -18.30 -4.67 6.60
N THR A 119 -18.70 -5.92 6.78
CA THR A 119 -19.93 -6.46 6.25
C THR A 119 -20.64 -7.16 7.40
N ASP A 120 -21.79 -6.65 7.78
CA ASP A 120 -22.66 -7.21 8.84
C ASP A 120 -21.91 -7.44 10.18
N GLY A 121 -21.11 -6.44 10.62
CA GLY A 121 -20.36 -6.49 11.88
C GLY A 121 -19.06 -7.30 11.81
N ARG A 122 -18.69 -7.83 10.65
CA ARG A 122 -17.47 -8.59 10.45
C ARG A 122 -16.53 -7.88 9.47
N LYS A 123 -15.24 -7.78 9.79
CA LYS A 123 -14.23 -7.23 8.88
C LYS A 123 -13.93 -8.29 7.83
N THR A 124 -14.38 -8.03 6.60
CA THR A 124 -14.28 -8.97 5.47
C THR A 124 -13.11 -8.66 4.56
N HIS A 125 -12.53 -7.46 4.67
CA HIS A 125 -11.40 -7.03 3.88
C HIS A 125 -10.48 -6.11 4.69
N VAL A 126 -9.20 -6.04 4.31
CA VAL A 126 -8.19 -5.20 4.95
C VAL A 126 -7.23 -4.63 3.90
N GLY A 127 -6.86 -3.36 4.10
CA GLY A 127 -5.81 -2.65 3.39
C GLY A 127 -4.89 -1.93 4.38
N TYR A 128 -3.81 -1.36 3.90
CA TYR A 128 -2.70 -0.87 4.71
C TYR A 128 -2.25 0.50 4.22
N VAL A 129 -2.14 1.46 5.11
CA VAL A 129 -1.76 2.84 4.76
C VAL A 129 -0.27 2.90 4.43
N ALA A 130 0.06 3.30 3.22
CA ALA A 130 1.43 3.50 2.73
C ALA A 130 2.00 4.86 3.17
N ARG A 131 3.30 5.11 2.90
CA ARG A 131 4.00 6.36 3.26
C ARG A 131 3.32 7.62 2.73
N ASN A 132 2.78 7.57 1.52
CA ASN A 132 2.10 8.69 0.85
C ASN A 132 0.62 8.86 1.25
N GLY A 133 0.13 8.10 2.26
CA GLY A 133 -1.27 8.13 2.71
C GLY A 133 -2.26 7.39 1.79
N GLN A 134 -1.80 6.78 0.71
CA GLN A 134 -2.61 5.84 -0.09
C GLN A 134 -2.74 4.51 0.64
N VAL A 135 -3.57 3.61 0.13
CA VAL A 135 -3.79 2.28 0.71
C VAL A 135 -3.28 1.21 -0.25
N VAL A 136 -2.40 0.36 0.25
CA VAL A 136 -1.99 -0.87 -0.43
C VAL A 136 -2.90 -2.01 0.04
N GLU A 137 -3.44 -2.77 -0.90
CA GLU A 137 -4.31 -3.91 -0.60
C GLU A 137 -4.07 -5.06 -1.59
N ALA A 138 -4.07 -6.30 -1.13
CA ALA A 138 -4.34 -7.44 -1.99
C ALA A 138 -5.85 -7.50 -2.21
N ARG A 139 -6.31 -6.89 -3.33
CA ARG A 139 -7.71 -6.47 -3.50
C ARG A 139 -8.67 -7.61 -3.75
N ALA A 140 -8.49 -8.30 -4.84
CA ALA A 140 -9.38 -9.39 -5.28
C ALA A 140 -8.80 -10.13 -6.49
N SER A 141 -9.40 -11.28 -6.84
CA SER A 141 -9.09 -11.99 -8.08
C SER A 141 -9.23 -11.08 -9.30
N GLY A 142 -8.16 -10.92 -10.07
CA GLY A 142 -8.11 -10.05 -11.26
C GLY A 142 -7.59 -8.62 -11.01
N TYR A 143 -7.17 -8.30 -9.77
CA TYR A 143 -6.58 -6.99 -9.42
C TYR A 143 -5.21 -7.11 -8.75
N GLY A 144 -4.96 -8.19 -8.03
CA GLY A 144 -3.71 -8.42 -7.31
C GLY A 144 -3.45 -7.45 -6.16
N VAL A 145 -2.17 -7.11 -5.97
CA VAL A 145 -1.74 -6.09 -4.99
C VAL A 145 -1.64 -4.75 -5.71
N GLU A 146 -2.40 -3.78 -5.23
CA GLU A 146 -2.45 -2.44 -5.80
C GLU A 146 -2.37 -1.36 -4.71
N MET A 147 -2.01 -0.14 -5.10
CA MET A 147 -2.00 1.05 -4.25
C MET A 147 -3.01 2.03 -4.79
N LEU A 148 -3.97 2.45 -3.96
CA LEU A 148 -5.07 3.33 -4.35
C LEU A 148 -5.26 4.46 -3.34
N PRO A 149 -5.81 5.61 -3.78
CA PRO A 149 -6.23 6.65 -2.84
C PRO A 149 -7.19 6.10 -1.77
N LEU A 150 -7.05 6.58 -0.53
CA LEU A 150 -7.87 6.14 0.61
C LEU A 150 -9.38 6.21 0.35
N ASN A 151 -9.83 7.17 -0.48
CA ASN A 151 -11.25 7.34 -0.83
C ASN A 151 -11.70 6.49 -2.03
N ALA A 152 -10.82 5.76 -2.68
CA ALA A 152 -11.17 4.87 -3.81
C ALA A 152 -11.93 3.61 -3.36
N ARG A 153 -11.94 3.30 -2.06
CA ARG A 153 -12.60 2.14 -1.49
C ARG A 153 -13.50 2.53 -0.31
N PRO A 154 -14.58 1.81 -0.04
CA PRO A 154 -15.53 2.11 1.04
C PRO A 154 -15.02 1.61 2.39
N TRP A 155 -13.85 2.10 2.81
CA TRP A 155 -13.29 1.77 4.13
C TRP A 155 -14.20 2.28 5.24
N THR A 156 -14.57 1.40 6.15
CA THR A 156 -15.52 1.66 7.23
C THR A 156 -14.88 1.75 8.61
N HIS A 157 -13.74 1.08 8.81
CA HIS A 157 -13.03 1.02 10.07
C HIS A 157 -11.53 1.22 9.86
N PHE A 158 -10.88 1.81 10.86
CA PHE A 158 -9.45 2.14 10.83
C PHE A 158 -8.82 1.71 12.15
N GLY A 159 -7.62 1.15 12.11
CA GLY A 159 -7.00 0.62 13.29
C GLY A 159 -5.49 0.60 13.23
N ARG A 160 -4.84 0.86 14.37
CA ARG A 160 -3.40 0.77 14.56
C ARG A 160 -3.04 -0.58 15.11
N SER A 161 -2.27 -1.35 14.35
CA SER A 161 -1.82 -2.68 14.74
C SER A 161 -0.94 -2.63 15.98
N LYS A 162 -1.19 -3.53 16.93
CA LYS A 162 -0.36 -3.71 18.13
C LYS A 162 1.11 -3.97 17.82
N TRP A 163 1.43 -4.50 16.65
CA TRP A 163 2.80 -4.83 16.24
C TRP A 163 3.60 -3.61 15.80
N LEU A 164 2.92 -2.54 15.35
CA LEU A 164 3.54 -1.32 14.84
C LEU A 164 3.27 -0.10 15.74
N LYS A 165 2.39 -0.27 16.74
CA LYS A 165 1.85 0.84 17.53
C LYS A 165 2.95 1.72 18.15
N SER A 166 3.95 1.11 18.78
CA SER A 166 5.01 1.87 19.44
C SER A 166 5.85 2.70 18.46
N GLU A 167 6.16 2.16 17.28
CA GLU A 167 6.93 2.88 16.29
C GLU A 167 6.10 4.01 15.64
N ILE A 168 4.85 3.72 15.25
CA ILE A 168 3.95 4.75 14.67
C ILE A 168 3.70 5.90 15.66
N GLU A 169 3.57 5.61 16.96
CA GLU A 169 3.33 6.63 17.98
C GLU A 169 4.58 7.41 18.37
N SER A 170 5.76 6.81 18.21
CA SER A 170 7.05 7.49 18.43
C SER A 170 7.49 8.36 17.25
N GLU A 171 6.96 8.12 16.06
CA GLU A 171 7.18 9.05 14.95
C GLU A 171 6.53 10.40 15.30
N ALA A 172 7.35 11.47 15.24
CA ALA A 172 6.84 12.82 15.43
C ALA A 172 5.58 13.02 14.56
N PRO A 173 4.51 13.59 15.09
CA PRO A 173 3.36 13.91 14.26
C PRO A 173 3.86 14.70 13.06
N LEU A 174 3.46 14.28 11.85
CA LEU A 174 3.54 15.18 10.71
C LEU A 174 2.96 16.51 11.19
N PRO A 175 3.65 17.65 10.97
CA PRO A 175 3.12 18.92 11.43
C PRO A 175 1.66 19.00 11.01
N ASP A 176 0.81 19.33 11.96
CA ASP A 176 -0.64 19.42 11.77
C ASP A 176 -0.86 20.49 10.69
N VAL A 177 -0.93 20.06 9.43
CA VAL A 177 -1.26 20.97 8.32
C VAL A 177 -2.78 20.99 8.31
N PRO A 178 -3.41 22.07 8.74
CA PRO A 178 -4.85 22.22 8.67
C PRO A 178 -5.30 21.91 7.24
N ALA A 179 -6.39 21.18 7.06
CA ALA A 179 -6.89 20.76 5.75
C ALA A 179 -7.21 21.96 4.81
N ASP A 180 -7.23 23.16 5.35
CA ASP A 180 -7.47 24.46 4.72
C ASP A 180 -6.22 25.38 4.73
N ALA A 181 -5.09 24.96 5.32
CA ALA A 181 -3.88 25.76 5.27
C ALA A 181 -3.32 25.77 3.85
N LYS A 182 -3.42 26.90 3.21
CA LYS A 182 -2.65 27.17 1.99
C LYS A 182 -1.19 27.13 2.37
N ARG A 183 -0.45 26.15 1.84
CA ARG A 183 0.99 26.08 2.02
C ARG A 183 1.63 27.37 1.56
N THR A 184 2.56 27.89 2.32
CA THR A 184 3.38 29.02 1.91
C THR A 184 4.27 28.62 0.72
N VAL A 185 4.75 29.58 -0.02
CA VAL A 185 5.69 29.34 -1.13
C VAL A 185 6.93 28.59 -0.62
N GLU A 186 7.46 28.98 0.55
CA GLU A 186 8.62 28.33 1.17
C GLU A 186 8.36 26.84 1.49
N GLU A 187 7.18 26.50 1.97
CA GLU A 187 6.81 25.10 2.23
C GLU A 187 6.72 24.28 0.95
N TRP A 188 6.18 24.85 -0.13
CA TRP A 188 6.19 24.22 -1.45
C TRP A 188 7.61 24.03 -1.98
N GLN A 189 8.48 25.04 -1.85
CA GLN A 189 9.87 24.96 -2.26
C GLN A 189 10.63 23.88 -1.51
N LYS A 190 10.39 23.71 -0.20
CA LYS A 190 10.96 22.61 0.59
C LYS A 190 10.49 21.23 0.09
N ILE A 191 9.24 21.10 -0.34
CA ILE A 191 8.73 19.86 -0.93
C ILE A 191 9.39 19.57 -2.28
N LEU A 192 9.56 20.59 -3.12
CA LEU A 192 10.25 20.48 -4.39
C LEU A 192 11.70 20.02 -4.21
N LEU A 193 12.42 20.58 -3.25
CA LEU A 193 13.80 20.17 -2.92
C LEU A 193 13.88 18.74 -2.35
N LEU A 194 12.83 18.25 -1.72
CA LEU A 194 12.73 16.82 -1.32
C LEU A 194 12.50 15.89 -2.52
N TRP A 195 11.77 16.36 -3.54
CA TRP A 195 11.55 15.63 -4.77
C TRP A 195 12.79 15.63 -5.67
N ASP A 196 13.37 16.79 -5.93
CA ASP A 196 14.66 16.96 -6.63
C ASP A 196 15.49 18.04 -5.95
N PRO A 197 16.60 17.68 -5.27
CA PRO A 197 17.48 18.64 -4.59
C PRO A 197 18.08 19.72 -5.48
N ASN A 198 18.06 19.54 -6.80
CA ASN A 198 18.61 20.47 -7.77
C ASN A 198 17.56 21.34 -8.48
N CYS A 199 16.26 21.17 -8.16
CA CYS A 199 15.19 21.87 -8.88
C CYS A 199 15.10 23.38 -8.59
N LEU A 200 15.74 23.86 -7.53
CA LEU A 200 15.82 25.28 -7.15
C LEU A 200 17.29 25.71 -6.99
N PRO A 201 18.09 25.73 -8.08
CA PRO A 201 19.55 25.85 -7.99
C PRO A 201 20.04 27.23 -7.58
N THR A 202 19.25 28.29 -7.80
CA THR A 202 19.69 29.69 -7.58
C THR A 202 19.27 30.18 -6.21
N PHE A 203 18.03 29.97 -5.80
CA PHE A 203 17.45 30.62 -4.62
C PHE A 203 17.06 29.66 -3.51
N GLY A 204 16.94 28.34 -3.81
CA GLY A 204 16.46 27.35 -2.83
C GLY A 204 15.07 27.69 -2.31
N ALA A 205 14.82 27.40 -1.04
CA ALA A 205 13.53 27.68 -0.38
C ALA A 205 13.51 29.09 0.23
N ASP A 206 13.45 30.13 -0.60
CA ASP A 206 13.51 31.53 -0.20
C ASP A 206 12.15 32.16 0.13
N GLY A 207 11.07 31.41 -0.02
CA GLY A 207 9.69 31.87 0.21
C GLY A 207 9.11 32.78 -0.89
N LYS A 208 9.80 32.98 -2.00
CA LYS A 208 9.32 33.79 -3.12
C LYS A 208 8.94 32.91 -4.29
N TYR A 209 7.73 33.11 -4.80
CA TYR A 209 7.30 32.43 -6.02
C TYR A 209 7.89 33.16 -7.23
N GLY A 210 8.72 32.48 -7.98
CA GLY A 210 9.33 32.97 -9.22
C GLY A 210 9.43 31.87 -10.27
N ASP A 211 10.08 32.20 -11.39
CA ASP A 211 10.18 31.32 -12.56
C ASP A 211 10.82 29.96 -12.21
N GLU A 212 11.78 29.94 -11.28
CA GLU A 212 12.44 28.72 -10.84
C GLU A 212 11.47 27.80 -10.07
N THR A 213 10.65 28.35 -9.17
CA THR A 213 9.62 27.62 -8.44
C THR A 213 8.51 27.13 -9.40
N ASP A 214 8.10 27.96 -10.37
CA ASP A 214 7.10 27.59 -11.37
C ASP A 214 7.61 26.43 -12.26
N ALA A 215 8.86 26.52 -12.73
CA ALA A 215 9.49 25.46 -13.53
C ALA A 215 9.59 24.14 -12.77
N ALA A 216 10.01 24.18 -11.50
CA ALA A 216 10.11 22.99 -10.65
C ALA A 216 8.75 22.34 -10.37
N LEU A 217 7.70 23.14 -10.13
CA LEU A 217 6.33 22.63 -9.96
C LEU A 217 5.81 21.97 -11.24
N ARG A 218 6.04 22.57 -12.41
CA ARG A 218 5.66 21.97 -13.70
C ARG A 218 6.35 20.65 -13.93
N ALA A 219 7.67 20.57 -13.70
CA ALA A 219 8.44 19.33 -13.84
C ALA A 219 7.91 18.21 -12.92
N MET A 220 7.62 18.54 -11.66
CA MET A 220 7.05 17.57 -10.71
C MET A 220 5.65 17.08 -11.15
N ILE A 221 4.83 17.95 -11.74
CA ILE A 221 3.51 17.58 -12.29
C ILE A 221 3.68 16.67 -13.50
N GLU A 222 4.58 16.99 -14.41
CA GLU A 222 4.87 16.20 -15.61
C GLU A 222 5.38 14.80 -15.24
N ASP A 223 6.28 14.69 -14.26
CA ASP A 223 6.74 13.40 -13.73
C ASP A 223 5.58 12.59 -13.15
N ALA A 224 4.69 13.23 -12.39
CA ALA A 224 3.54 12.57 -11.82
C ALA A 224 2.53 12.10 -12.89
N GLU A 225 2.38 12.86 -13.98
CA GLU A 225 1.54 12.49 -15.12
C GLU A 225 2.17 11.36 -15.95
N ALA A 226 3.48 11.43 -16.20
CA ALA A 226 4.23 10.37 -16.89
C ALA A 226 4.17 9.06 -16.10
N PHE A 227 4.32 9.13 -14.77
CA PHE A 227 4.17 7.98 -13.89
C PHE A 227 2.76 7.36 -13.95
N ARG A 228 1.70 8.20 -13.98
CA ARG A 228 0.32 7.72 -14.14
C ARG A 228 0.10 7.04 -15.49
N GLN A 229 0.63 7.63 -16.57
CA GLN A 229 0.50 7.08 -17.93
C GLN A 229 1.24 5.74 -18.07
N ALA A 230 2.47 5.66 -17.54
CA ALA A 230 3.28 4.45 -17.55
C ALA A 230 2.65 3.29 -16.74
N ASN A 231 1.85 3.62 -15.72
CA ASN A 231 1.21 2.63 -14.85
C ASN A 231 -0.29 2.43 -15.15
N GLY A 232 -0.79 2.92 -16.30
CA GLY A 232 -2.15 2.65 -16.79
C GLY A 232 -3.26 3.26 -15.95
N ARG A 233 -3.05 4.45 -15.40
CA ARG A 233 -4.03 5.18 -14.58
C ARG A 233 -4.24 6.60 -15.06
#